data_584965153be7d9c154549df3eb65a6ae
#
_entry.id   584965153be7d9c154549df3eb65a6ae
#
_cell.length_a   1.000
_cell.length_b   1.000
_cell.length_c   1.000
_cell.angle_alpha   90.00
_cell.angle_beta   90.00
_cell.angle_gamma   90.00
#
_symmetry.space_group_name_H-M   'P 1'
#
loop_
_entity.id
_entity.type
_entity.pdbx_description
1 polymer ?
#
loop_
_entity_poly.entity_id
_entity_poly.type
_entity_poly.pdbx_seq_one_letter_code
_entity_poly.pdbx_strand_id
1 'polypeptide(L)'
;MLQPGAYKADKDGWDGYELTVDIKETEKSLILKIIDYKFRYSPAQIDMLFKTDFDHMSYEEQQNIKNGKYRAVIKKQGGGHALRLWGDNSFTLYPYQSGIPFYFVKQ
;
A
#
# COMPACT_ATOMS: atom_id res chain seq x y z
N MET A 1 -15.43 -2.10 10.25
CA MET A 1 -13.95 -2.00 10.35
C MET A 1 -13.34 -3.14 9.56
N LEU A 2 -12.25 -2.90 8.89
CA LEU A 2 -11.57 -3.94 8.11
C LEU A 2 -11.06 -5.06 9.02
N GLN A 3 -11.21 -6.30 8.56
CA GLN A 3 -10.56 -7.44 9.22
C GLN A 3 -9.04 -7.27 9.11
N PRO A 4 -8.29 -7.43 10.20
CA PRO A 4 -6.84 -7.35 10.14
C PRO A 4 -6.24 -8.52 9.35
N GLY A 5 -5.07 -8.32 8.78
CA GLY A 5 -4.33 -9.37 8.08
C GLY A 5 -3.89 -8.96 6.69
N ALA A 6 -3.64 -9.95 5.83
CA ALA A 6 -3.09 -9.75 4.51
C ALA A 6 -4.14 -9.35 3.49
N TYR A 7 -3.82 -8.35 2.70
CA TYR A 7 -4.64 -7.87 1.57
C TYR A 7 -3.76 -7.80 0.33
N LYS A 8 -4.34 -8.13 -0.81
CA LYS A 8 -3.61 -8.12 -2.07
C LYS A 8 -4.29 -7.20 -3.07
N ALA A 9 -3.48 -6.37 -3.72
CA ALA A 9 -3.87 -5.63 -4.91
C ALA A 9 -3.09 -6.18 -6.09
N ASP A 10 -3.82 -6.56 -7.13
CA ASP A 10 -3.22 -6.86 -8.42
C ASP A 10 -4.02 -6.15 -9.50
N LYS A 11 -3.38 -5.90 -10.60
CA LYS A 11 -4.04 -5.30 -11.75
C LYS A 11 -3.66 -6.10 -12.97
N ASP A 12 -4.60 -6.94 -13.37
CA ASP A 12 -4.41 -7.77 -14.52
C ASP A 12 -4.17 -6.93 -15.76
N GLY A 13 -3.05 -7.18 -16.37
CA GLY A 13 -2.86 -6.93 -17.77
C GLY A 13 -2.08 -5.69 -18.14
N TRP A 14 -2.07 -4.57 -17.43
CA TRP A 14 -1.38 -3.42 -18.00
C TRP A 14 -0.30 -2.77 -17.10
N ASP A 15 -0.43 -2.81 -15.84
CA ASP A 15 0.57 -2.22 -14.95
C ASP A 15 1.64 -3.21 -14.51
N GLY A 16 1.31 -4.51 -14.54
CA GLY A 16 2.25 -5.55 -14.16
C GLY A 16 2.70 -5.47 -12.72
N TYR A 17 1.82 -5.04 -11.80
CA TYR A 17 2.16 -5.02 -10.40
C TYR A 17 1.27 -5.94 -9.57
N GLU A 18 1.85 -6.47 -8.53
CA GLU A 18 1.16 -7.12 -7.43
C GLU A 18 1.68 -6.53 -6.14
N LEU A 19 0.80 -6.24 -5.21
CA LEU A 19 1.17 -5.68 -3.92
C LEU A 19 0.37 -6.38 -2.83
N THR A 20 1.08 -7.02 -1.91
CA THR A 20 0.47 -7.66 -0.75
C THR A 20 0.90 -6.90 0.49
N VAL A 21 -0.07 -6.51 1.29
CA VAL A 21 0.14 -5.70 2.48
C VAL A 21 -0.50 -6.35 3.69
N ASP A 22 0.08 -6.11 4.86
CA ASP A 22 -0.57 -6.38 6.13
C ASP A 22 -1.29 -5.13 6.59
N ILE A 23 -2.54 -5.27 6.99
CA ILE A 23 -3.43 -4.15 7.31
C ILE A 23 -3.92 -4.24 8.74
N LYS A 24 -3.89 -3.09 9.41
CA LYS A 24 -4.56 -2.89 10.68
C LYS A 24 -5.26 -1.54 10.66
N GLU A 25 -6.58 -1.55 10.79
CA GLU A 25 -7.36 -0.33 10.89
C GLU A 25 -7.44 0.13 12.34
N THR A 26 -7.24 1.42 12.56
CA THR A 26 -7.50 2.10 13.83
C THR A 26 -8.65 3.07 13.65
N GLU A 27 -9.04 3.75 14.72
CA GLU A 27 -10.12 4.75 14.65
C GLU A 27 -9.84 5.84 13.62
N LYS A 28 -8.60 6.31 13.52
CA LYS A 28 -8.25 7.47 12.69
C LYS A 28 -7.38 7.15 11.49
N SER A 29 -6.88 5.93 11.42
CA SER A 29 -5.84 5.59 10.43
C SER A 29 -5.97 4.16 9.96
N LEU A 30 -5.26 3.89 8.85
CA LEU A 30 -5.00 2.56 8.36
C LEU A 30 -3.49 2.35 8.38
N ILE A 31 -3.03 1.34 9.11
CA ILE A 31 -1.61 1.00 9.17
C ILE A 31 -1.34 -0.09 8.16
N LEU A 32 -0.40 0.17 7.27
CA LEU A 32 -0.07 -0.70 6.15
C LEU A 32 1.42 -1.05 6.17
N LYS A 33 1.72 -2.35 6.07
CA LYS A 33 3.09 -2.85 5.89
C LYS A 33 3.13 -3.67 4.62
N ILE A 34 4.13 -3.44 3.78
CA ILE A 34 4.31 -4.27 2.58
C ILE A 34 4.94 -5.59 2.99
N ILE A 35 4.32 -6.70 2.61
CA ILE A 35 4.85 -8.04 2.84
C ILE A 35 5.33 -8.72 1.56
N ASP A 36 4.86 -8.28 0.40
CA ASP A 36 5.40 -8.68 -0.89
C ASP A 36 4.98 -7.68 -1.96
N TYR A 37 5.81 -7.53 -2.98
CA TYR A 37 5.43 -6.77 -4.17
C TYR A 37 6.18 -7.28 -5.40
N LYS A 38 5.55 -7.10 -6.56
CA LYS A 38 6.15 -7.31 -7.86
C LYS A 38 5.77 -6.12 -8.74
N PHE A 39 6.76 -5.42 -9.23
CA PHE A 39 6.57 -4.29 -10.14
C PHE A 39 7.37 -4.52 -11.41
N ARG A 40 6.74 -4.22 -12.54
CA ARG A 40 7.41 -4.29 -13.84
C ARG A 40 8.29 -3.06 -14.09
N TYR A 41 7.92 -1.93 -13.50
CA TYR A 41 8.58 -0.63 -13.69
C TYR A 41 8.89 -0.01 -12.33
N SER A 42 9.46 1.21 -12.37
CA SER A 42 9.82 1.93 -11.15
C SER A 42 8.69 1.93 -10.11
N PRO A 43 9.00 1.66 -8.86
CA PRO A 43 8.01 1.58 -7.79
C PRO A 43 7.55 2.96 -7.29
N ALA A 44 7.16 3.84 -8.20
CA ALA A 44 6.68 5.18 -7.85
C ALA A 44 5.53 5.15 -6.86
N GLN A 45 4.69 4.11 -6.91
CA GLN A 45 3.60 3.94 -5.96
C GLN A 45 4.10 3.68 -4.54
N ILE A 46 5.25 3.01 -4.38
CA ILE A 46 5.87 2.82 -3.06
C ILE A 46 6.35 4.17 -2.52
N ASP A 47 6.99 4.97 -3.37
CA ASP A 47 7.44 6.31 -2.97
C ASP A 47 6.25 7.17 -2.50
N MET A 48 5.14 7.10 -3.22
CA MET A 48 3.93 7.82 -2.85
C MET A 48 3.35 7.34 -1.52
N LEU A 49 3.33 6.02 -1.28
CA LEU A 49 2.79 5.46 -0.04
C LEU A 49 3.63 5.82 1.17
N PHE A 50 4.95 5.73 1.04
CA PHE A 50 5.87 5.91 2.17
C PHE A 50 6.51 7.29 2.21
N LYS A 51 6.25 8.14 1.22
CA LYS A 51 6.90 9.45 1.06
C LYS A 51 8.41 9.31 1.06
N THR A 52 8.91 8.35 0.30
CA THR A 52 10.31 7.98 0.21
C THR A 52 10.84 8.18 -1.21
N ASP A 53 12.10 7.97 -1.39
CA ASP A 53 12.75 7.90 -2.70
C ASP A 53 13.36 6.49 -2.82
N PHE A 54 12.53 5.54 -3.19
CA PHE A 54 12.87 4.12 -3.20
C PHE A 54 14.09 3.81 -4.08
N ASP A 55 14.18 4.44 -5.24
CA ASP A 55 15.27 4.18 -6.17
C ASP A 55 16.63 4.64 -5.64
N HIS A 56 16.65 5.60 -4.71
CA HIS A 56 17.87 6.09 -4.07
C HIS A 56 18.18 5.42 -2.73
N MET A 57 17.33 4.48 -2.29
CA MET A 57 17.62 3.70 -1.10
C MET A 57 18.67 2.64 -1.38
N SER A 58 19.40 2.23 -0.33
CA SER A 58 20.25 1.06 -0.40
C SER A 58 19.45 -0.20 -0.66
N TYR A 59 20.09 -1.24 -1.18
CA TYR A 59 19.45 -2.52 -1.38
C TYR A 59 18.84 -3.07 -0.07
N GLU A 60 19.58 -2.93 1.04
CA GLU A 60 19.11 -3.37 2.36
C GLU A 60 17.84 -2.65 2.77
N GLU A 61 17.78 -1.33 2.61
CA GLU A 61 16.58 -0.55 2.93
C GLU A 61 15.39 -0.93 2.05
N GLN A 62 15.62 -1.16 0.76
CA GLN A 62 14.57 -1.64 -0.15
C GLN A 62 14.01 -2.99 0.32
N GLN A 63 14.88 -3.91 0.72
CA GLN A 63 14.45 -5.21 1.24
C GLN A 63 13.69 -5.07 2.57
N ASN A 64 14.06 -4.12 3.40
CA ASN A 64 13.36 -3.84 4.65
C ASN A 64 11.91 -3.39 4.42
N ILE A 65 11.67 -2.57 3.39
CA ILE A 65 10.29 -2.21 3.00
C ILE A 65 9.53 -3.46 2.57
N LYS A 66 10.12 -4.28 1.70
CA LYS A 66 9.49 -5.51 1.21
C LYS A 66 9.20 -6.50 2.32
N ASN A 67 10.02 -6.53 3.36
CA ASN A 67 9.87 -7.46 4.48
C ASN A 67 9.02 -6.92 5.63
N GLY A 68 8.31 -5.82 5.41
CA GLY A 68 7.38 -5.30 6.39
C GLY A 68 8.01 -4.55 7.56
N LYS A 69 9.29 -4.19 7.48
CA LYS A 69 9.95 -3.41 8.53
C LYS A 69 9.54 -1.95 8.55
N TYR A 70 9.04 -1.44 7.45
CA TYR A 70 8.48 -0.10 7.35
C TYR A 70 6.97 -0.17 7.28
N ARG A 71 6.33 0.83 7.84
CA ARG A 71 4.88 0.95 7.81
C ARG A 71 4.47 2.32 7.29
N ALA A 72 3.41 2.35 6.53
CA ALA A 72 2.73 3.58 6.17
C ALA A 72 1.52 3.76 7.08
N VAL A 73 1.33 4.96 7.58
CA VAL A 73 0.14 5.33 8.36
C VAL A 73 -0.70 6.22 7.47
N ILE A 74 -1.83 5.69 7.03
CA ILE A 74 -2.74 6.39 6.13
C ILE A 74 -3.87 6.96 6.96
N LYS A 75 -3.88 8.28 7.10
CA LYS A 75 -4.94 8.96 7.85
C LYS A 75 -6.24 8.88 7.07
N LYS A 76 -7.33 8.58 7.76
CA LYS A 76 -8.66 8.55 7.15
C LYS A 76 -9.11 9.93 6.67
N GLN A 77 -8.60 11.00 7.28
CA GLN A 77 -8.88 12.37 6.90
C GLN A 77 -7.61 13.22 6.93
N GLY A 78 -7.45 14.07 5.93
CA GLY A 78 -6.38 15.07 5.91
C GLY A 78 -4.98 14.57 5.64
N GLY A 79 -4.80 13.33 5.23
CA GLY A 79 -3.48 12.71 5.07
C GLY A 79 -2.87 12.80 3.68
N GLY A 80 -3.59 13.31 2.69
CA GLY A 80 -3.11 13.36 1.31
C GLY A 80 -3.40 12.11 0.49
N HIS A 81 -3.69 10.98 1.12
CA HIS A 81 -4.17 9.79 0.45
C HIS A 81 -5.70 9.77 0.45
N ALA A 82 -6.30 9.29 -0.64
CA ALA A 82 -7.73 9.00 -0.66
C ALA A 82 -7.96 7.53 -0.34
N LEU A 83 -8.84 7.27 0.61
CA LEU A 83 -9.14 5.91 1.09
C LEU A 83 -10.64 5.70 1.04
N ARG A 84 -11.06 4.55 0.48
CA ARG A 84 -12.45 4.15 0.48
C ARG A 84 -12.59 2.71 0.98
N LEU A 85 -13.31 2.54 2.07
CA LEU A 85 -13.57 1.23 2.67
C LEU A 85 -14.84 0.64 2.05
N TRP A 86 -14.78 -0.63 1.64
CA TRP A 86 -15.88 -1.32 0.96
C TRP A 86 -16.55 -2.38 1.85
N GLY A 87 -16.43 -2.26 3.14
CA GLY A 87 -16.90 -3.25 4.10
C GLY A 87 -15.74 -3.80 4.92
N ASP A 88 -15.78 -5.09 5.24
CA ASP A 88 -14.80 -5.67 6.17
C ASP A 88 -13.56 -6.24 5.49
N ASN A 89 -13.61 -6.48 4.18
CA ASN A 89 -12.63 -7.31 3.50
C ASN A 89 -12.03 -6.68 2.25
N SER A 90 -12.35 -5.44 1.96
CA SER A 90 -11.77 -4.75 0.79
C SER A 90 -11.75 -3.24 0.97
N PHE A 91 -10.82 -2.60 0.30
CA PHE A 91 -10.73 -1.14 0.27
C PHE A 91 -9.99 -0.69 -0.99
N THR A 92 -10.20 0.58 -1.36
CA THR A 92 -9.46 1.24 -2.43
C THR A 92 -8.61 2.35 -1.85
N LEU A 93 -7.37 2.42 -2.27
CA LEU A 93 -6.41 3.44 -1.87
C LEU A 93 -5.87 4.14 -3.11
N TYR A 94 -5.91 5.48 -3.10
CA TYR A 94 -5.23 6.33 -4.06
C TYR A 94 -4.01 6.93 -3.35
N PRO A 95 -2.79 6.37 -3.58
CA PRO A 95 -1.62 6.85 -2.86
C PRO A 95 -1.30 8.29 -3.22
N TYR A 96 -1.27 9.15 -2.21
CA TYR A 96 -0.77 10.51 -2.28
C TYR A 96 -1.27 11.30 -3.50
N GLN A 97 -2.58 11.34 -3.71
CA GLN A 97 -3.25 12.03 -4.83
C GLN A 97 -2.90 11.44 -6.21
N SER A 98 -2.39 10.23 -6.25
CA SER A 98 -2.20 9.50 -7.49
C SER A 98 -3.55 9.22 -8.15
N GLY A 99 -3.61 9.33 -9.47
CA GLY A 99 -4.77 8.91 -10.24
C GLY A 99 -4.89 7.39 -10.39
N ILE A 100 -3.94 6.61 -9.87
CA ILE A 100 -3.90 5.16 -10.02
C ILE A 100 -4.35 4.50 -8.70
N PRO A 101 -5.53 3.87 -8.67
CA PRO A 101 -6.01 3.22 -7.47
C PRO A 101 -5.39 1.86 -7.25
N PHE A 102 -5.17 1.52 -5.97
CA PHE A 102 -4.97 0.16 -5.55
C PHE A 102 -6.28 -0.36 -4.94
N TYR A 103 -6.82 -1.42 -5.50
CA TYR A 103 -7.97 -2.12 -4.93
C TYR A 103 -7.46 -3.35 -4.20
N PHE A 104 -7.59 -3.33 -2.87
CA PHE A 104 -7.09 -4.39 -1.99
C PHE A 104 -8.22 -5.29 -1.54
N VAL A 105 -7.98 -6.60 -1.60
CA VAL A 105 -8.92 -7.62 -1.18
C VAL A 105 -8.26 -8.53 -0.16
N LYS A 106 -8.98 -8.84 0.92
CA LYS A 106 -8.51 -9.72 2.00
C LYS A 106 -8.15 -11.09 1.45
N GLN A 107 -7.02 -11.59 1.87
CA GLN A 107 -6.53 -12.92 1.52
C GLN A 107 -6.90 -13.97 2.56
#